data_9ff388a5b03faf6f9201796a0ee2406c
#
_entry.id   9ff388a5b03faf6f9201796a0ee2406c
#
_cell.length_a   1.000
_cell.length_b   1.000
_cell.length_c   1.000
_cell.angle_alpha   90.00
_cell.angle_beta   90.00
_cell.angle_gamma   90.00
#
_symmetry.space_group_name_H-M   'P 1'
#
loop_
_entity.id
_entity.type
_entity.pdbx_description
1 polymer ?
#
loop_
_entity_poly.entity_id
_entity_poly.type
_entity_poly.pdbx_seq_one_letter_code
_entity_poly.pdbx_strand_id
1 'polypeptide(L)'
;MLPGQAPGLHLAEKGHAQAAAAAERIAALTKAPSAVYASPLERTRETAAPIARALGLRVRTAPGLVEVDVGEWTEKPLARLYRTPQWPTVQRWPSGFRFPGGESFAEMSVRSMDTLLGLVAEHPGETIVAVSHADPIKAIVAAAAGMPLDLLQRLVISPCSISALLFTAGGPVVLCMNSTGSLNELALS
;
A
#
# COMPACT_ATOMS: atom_id res chain seq x y z
N MET A 1 16.32 -5.95 -7.68
CA MET A 1 16.44 -4.51 -7.98
C MET A 1 15.42 -3.73 -7.18
N LEU A 2 15.59 -2.42 -7.03
CA LEU A 2 14.62 -1.53 -6.40
C LEU A 2 13.72 -0.93 -7.49
N PRO A 3 12.45 -1.33 -7.59
CA PRO A 3 11.61 -0.93 -8.72
C PRO A 3 11.19 0.55 -8.68
N GLY A 4 11.01 1.12 -7.48
CA GLY A 4 10.45 2.47 -7.33
C GLY A 4 9.19 2.66 -8.18
N GLN A 5 9.15 3.74 -8.93
CA GLN A 5 8.03 4.05 -9.84
C GLN A 5 8.29 3.62 -11.30
N ALA A 6 9.25 2.72 -11.56
CA ALA A 6 9.52 2.24 -12.91
C ALA A 6 8.24 1.69 -13.57
N PRO A 7 7.94 2.13 -14.82
CA PRO A 7 6.84 1.61 -15.61
C PRO A 7 7.17 0.24 -16.22
N GLY A 8 6.16 -0.45 -16.78
CA GLY A 8 6.36 -1.71 -17.50
C GLY A 8 6.67 -2.91 -16.61
N LEU A 9 6.52 -2.78 -15.30
CA LEU A 9 6.68 -3.90 -14.36
C LEU A 9 5.33 -4.56 -14.08
N HIS A 10 5.15 -5.73 -14.66
CA HIS A 10 3.94 -6.54 -14.58
C HIS A 10 4.03 -7.64 -13.52
N LEU A 11 2.87 -8.21 -13.16
CA LEU A 11 2.83 -9.37 -12.28
C LEU A 11 3.40 -10.61 -12.99
N ALA A 12 4.21 -11.37 -12.25
CA ALA A 12 4.54 -12.72 -12.65
C ALA A 12 3.34 -13.66 -12.41
N GLU A 13 3.36 -14.89 -12.94
CA GLU A 13 2.29 -15.88 -12.77
C GLU A 13 1.90 -16.08 -11.30
N LYS A 14 2.88 -16.18 -10.41
CA LYS A 14 2.66 -16.24 -8.96
C LYS A 14 1.91 -15.00 -8.44
N GLY A 15 2.23 -13.81 -8.96
CA GLY A 15 1.57 -12.56 -8.59
C GLY A 15 0.09 -12.54 -9.00
N HIS A 16 -0.22 -13.04 -10.19
CA HIS A 16 -1.61 -13.19 -10.65
C HIS A 16 -2.40 -14.15 -9.76
N ALA A 17 -1.82 -15.29 -9.36
CA ALA A 17 -2.45 -16.24 -8.43
C ALA A 17 -2.70 -15.60 -7.05
N GLN A 18 -1.74 -14.83 -6.53
CA GLN A 18 -1.89 -14.09 -5.27
C GLN A 18 -2.99 -13.03 -5.35
N ALA A 19 -3.10 -12.31 -6.47
CA ALA A 19 -4.14 -11.30 -6.70
C ALA A 19 -5.53 -11.95 -6.77
N ALA A 20 -5.66 -13.12 -7.41
CA ALA A 20 -6.92 -13.88 -7.44
C ALA A 20 -7.34 -14.33 -6.03
N ALA A 21 -6.41 -14.89 -5.25
CA ALA A 21 -6.69 -15.29 -3.87
C ALA A 21 -7.08 -14.10 -2.98
N ALA A 22 -6.46 -12.93 -3.15
CA ALA A 22 -6.86 -11.70 -2.46
C ALA A 22 -8.27 -11.26 -2.86
N ALA A 23 -8.64 -11.39 -4.15
CA ALA A 23 -9.98 -11.06 -4.64
C ALA A 23 -11.06 -11.95 -3.99
N GLU A 24 -10.82 -13.24 -3.87
CA GLU A 24 -11.73 -14.17 -3.19
C GLU A 24 -11.94 -13.79 -1.72
N ARG A 25 -10.88 -13.45 -1.01
CA ARG A 25 -10.91 -13.03 0.40
C ARG A 25 -11.69 -11.73 0.59
N ILE A 26 -11.52 -10.77 -0.30
CA ILE A 26 -12.23 -9.48 -0.26
C ILE A 26 -13.70 -9.66 -0.62
N ALA A 27 -14.01 -10.50 -1.61
CA ALA A 27 -15.38 -10.79 -1.99
C ALA A 27 -16.18 -11.55 -0.90
N ALA A 28 -15.48 -12.26 -0.01
CA ALA A 28 -16.09 -12.96 1.13
C ALA A 28 -16.43 -12.04 2.33
N LEU A 29 -16.06 -10.75 2.29
CA LEU A 29 -16.42 -9.81 3.35
C LEU A 29 -17.92 -9.65 3.47
N THR A 30 -18.44 -9.67 4.70
CA THR A 30 -19.88 -9.48 4.99
C THR A 30 -20.39 -8.14 4.46
N LYS A 31 -19.58 -7.08 4.59
CA LYS A 31 -19.85 -5.77 4.03
C LYS A 31 -19.01 -5.60 2.75
N ALA A 32 -19.64 -5.81 1.61
CA ALA A 32 -18.97 -5.72 0.32
C ALA A 32 -18.42 -4.29 0.09
N PRO A 33 -17.17 -4.16 -0.40
CA PRO A 33 -16.64 -2.87 -0.81
C PRO A 33 -17.45 -2.23 -1.94
N SER A 34 -17.62 -0.91 -1.87
CA SER A 34 -18.35 -0.10 -2.86
C SER A 34 -17.44 0.50 -3.94
N ALA A 35 -16.13 0.55 -3.70
CA ALA A 35 -15.15 1.08 -4.64
C ALA A 35 -13.80 0.36 -4.55
N VAL A 36 -13.10 0.31 -5.70
CA VAL A 36 -11.74 -0.21 -5.81
C VAL A 36 -10.85 0.85 -6.45
N TYR A 37 -9.84 1.26 -5.70
CA TYR A 37 -8.82 2.22 -6.12
C TYR A 37 -7.47 1.53 -6.26
N ALA A 38 -6.65 2.00 -7.20
CA ALA A 38 -5.28 1.50 -7.37
C ALA A 38 -4.31 2.63 -7.70
N SER A 39 -3.07 2.48 -7.27
CA SER A 39 -1.93 3.20 -7.82
C SER A 39 -1.93 3.11 -9.36
N PRO A 40 -1.39 4.11 -10.10
CA PRO A 40 -1.38 4.10 -11.56
C PRO A 40 -0.49 3.01 -12.18
N LEU A 41 0.42 2.40 -11.41
CA LEU A 41 1.40 1.44 -11.93
C LEU A 41 0.75 0.11 -12.32
N GLU A 42 1.27 -0.52 -13.37
CA GLU A 42 0.71 -1.72 -13.99
C GLU A 42 0.46 -2.84 -12.97
N ARG A 43 1.46 -3.18 -12.17
CA ARG A 43 1.40 -4.25 -11.15
C ARG A 43 0.27 -4.06 -10.13
N THR A 44 -0.04 -2.83 -9.76
CA THR A 44 -1.15 -2.55 -8.81
C THR A 44 -2.51 -2.58 -9.50
N ARG A 45 -2.60 -2.11 -10.75
CA ARG A 45 -3.82 -2.21 -11.56
C ARG A 45 -4.14 -3.66 -11.88
N GLU A 46 -3.13 -4.47 -12.20
CA GLU A 46 -3.28 -5.91 -12.41
C GLU A 46 -3.72 -6.65 -11.15
N THR A 47 -3.20 -6.25 -9.97
CA THR A 47 -3.66 -6.75 -8.67
C THR A 47 -5.12 -6.34 -8.38
N ALA A 48 -5.51 -5.12 -8.69
CA ALA A 48 -6.85 -4.60 -8.45
C ALA A 48 -7.91 -5.18 -9.40
N ALA A 49 -7.52 -5.58 -10.62
CA ALA A 49 -8.46 -6.04 -11.64
C ALA A 49 -9.29 -7.26 -11.24
N PRO A 50 -8.75 -8.36 -10.69
CA PRO A 50 -9.55 -9.48 -10.22
C PRO A 50 -10.44 -9.11 -9.02
N ILE A 51 -10.00 -8.21 -8.15
CA ILE A 51 -10.79 -7.71 -7.02
C ILE A 51 -12.02 -6.96 -7.53
N ALA A 52 -11.81 -6.01 -8.43
CA ALA A 52 -12.90 -5.23 -9.01
C ALA A 52 -13.88 -6.12 -9.77
N ARG A 53 -13.38 -7.12 -10.51
CA ARG A 53 -14.24 -8.10 -11.22
C ARG A 53 -15.08 -8.91 -10.26
N ALA A 54 -14.52 -9.42 -9.17
CA ALA A 54 -15.23 -10.21 -8.17
C ALA A 54 -16.34 -9.41 -7.47
N LEU A 55 -16.17 -8.08 -7.37
CA LEU A 55 -17.14 -7.17 -6.76
C LEU A 55 -18.12 -6.53 -7.77
N GLY A 56 -17.99 -6.79 -9.07
CA GLY A 56 -18.80 -6.13 -10.11
C GLY A 56 -18.47 -4.63 -10.27
N LEU A 57 -17.27 -4.20 -9.88
CA LEU A 57 -16.81 -2.81 -9.87
C LEU A 57 -15.76 -2.53 -10.96
N ARG A 58 -15.41 -1.26 -11.13
CA ARG A 58 -14.29 -0.83 -11.96
C ARG A 58 -13.15 -0.33 -11.09
N VAL A 59 -11.92 -0.55 -11.54
CA VAL A 59 -10.74 0.03 -10.89
C VAL A 59 -10.68 1.54 -11.21
N ARG A 60 -10.59 2.36 -10.16
CA ARG A 60 -10.35 3.80 -10.24
C ARG A 60 -8.88 4.08 -9.93
N THR A 61 -8.25 4.99 -10.66
CA THR A 61 -6.85 5.34 -10.41
C THR A 61 -6.77 6.39 -9.30
N ALA A 62 -5.89 6.15 -8.31
CA ALA A 62 -5.55 7.08 -7.26
C ALA A 62 -4.03 7.38 -7.31
N PRO A 63 -3.60 8.48 -7.97
CA PRO A 63 -2.17 8.77 -8.16
C PRO A 63 -1.36 8.86 -6.88
N GLY A 64 -1.97 9.36 -5.81
CA GLY A 64 -1.29 9.48 -4.52
C GLY A 64 -1.01 8.15 -3.81
N LEU A 65 -1.51 7.01 -4.31
CA LEU A 65 -1.17 5.68 -3.81
C LEU A 65 0.06 5.06 -4.49
N VAL A 66 0.79 5.82 -5.32
CA VAL A 66 1.98 5.34 -6.03
C VAL A 66 3.12 5.01 -5.04
N GLU A 67 4.04 4.13 -5.44
CA GLU A 67 5.24 3.77 -4.66
C GLU A 67 6.11 5.00 -4.38
N VAL A 68 7.01 4.91 -3.39
CA VAL A 68 7.99 5.95 -3.12
C VAL A 68 8.83 6.23 -4.37
N ASP A 69 8.97 7.52 -4.73
CA ASP A 69 9.90 7.91 -5.78
C ASP A 69 11.34 7.81 -5.27
N VAL A 70 12.01 6.77 -5.71
CA VAL A 70 13.39 6.51 -5.32
C VAL A 70 14.42 7.20 -6.23
N GLY A 71 13.94 8.02 -7.17
CA GLY A 71 14.77 8.84 -8.04
C GLY A 71 15.90 8.05 -8.72
N GLU A 72 17.12 8.48 -8.50
CA GLU A 72 18.31 7.86 -9.09
C GLU A 72 18.55 6.40 -8.66
N TRP A 73 17.83 5.90 -7.66
CA TRP A 73 17.93 4.51 -7.21
C TRP A 73 16.98 3.57 -7.96
N THR A 74 16.11 4.10 -8.80
CA THR A 74 15.19 3.32 -9.64
C THR A 74 15.97 2.28 -10.45
N GLU A 75 15.49 1.04 -10.40
CA GLU A 75 16.05 -0.14 -11.07
C GLU A 75 17.48 -0.54 -10.66
N LYS A 76 18.08 0.12 -9.66
CA LYS A 76 19.41 -0.29 -9.16
C LYS A 76 19.33 -1.62 -8.39
N PRO A 77 20.34 -2.50 -8.53
CA PRO A 77 20.43 -3.72 -7.76
C PRO A 77 20.47 -3.45 -6.25
N LEU A 78 19.59 -4.08 -5.46
CA LEU A 78 19.55 -3.92 -4.00
C LEU A 78 20.90 -4.23 -3.35
N ALA A 79 21.61 -5.27 -3.82
CA ALA A 79 22.93 -5.61 -3.30
C ALA A 79 23.97 -4.49 -3.45
N ARG A 80 23.80 -3.60 -4.46
CA ARG A 80 24.63 -2.40 -4.61
C ARG A 80 24.20 -1.30 -3.64
N LEU A 81 22.89 -1.10 -3.49
CA LEU A 81 22.32 -0.09 -2.60
C LEU A 81 22.66 -0.36 -1.13
N TYR A 82 22.64 -1.64 -0.70
CA TYR A 82 23.00 -2.05 0.66
C TYR A 82 24.42 -1.65 1.07
N ARG A 83 25.31 -1.41 0.09
CA ARG A 83 26.71 -1.01 0.33
C ARG A 83 26.89 0.50 0.29
N THR A 84 25.85 1.29 0.05
CA THR A 84 25.97 2.76 0.02
C THR A 84 26.00 3.32 1.45
N PRO A 85 26.72 4.43 1.66
CA PRO A 85 26.73 5.12 2.97
C PRO A 85 25.35 5.58 3.42
N GLN A 86 24.41 5.78 2.49
CA GLN A 86 23.05 6.23 2.75
C GLN A 86 22.13 5.09 3.25
N TRP A 87 22.44 3.83 2.96
CA TRP A 87 21.56 2.71 3.30
C TRP A 87 21.24 2.59 4.80
N PRO A 88 22.19 2.78 5.73
CA PRO A 88 21.86 2.81 7.17
C PRO A 88 20.82 3.85 7.55
N THR A 89 20.80 5.03 6.89
CA THR A 89 19.80 6.07 7.13
C THR A 89 18.42 5.62 6.66
N VAL A 90 18.30 4.99 5.47
CA VAL A 90 17.05 4.37 4.98
C VAL A 90 16.48 3.40 6.00
N GLN A 91 17.34 2.64 6.69
CA GLN A 91 16.91 1.59 7.62
C GLN A 91 16.61 2.08 9.03
N ARG A 92 17.33 3.12 9.51
CA ARG A 92 17.32 3.50 10.92
C ARG A 92 16.74 4.88 11.18
N TRP A 93 16.70 5.72 10.15
CA TRP A 93 16.21 7.09 10.22
C TRP A 93 15.48 7.52 8.95
N PRO A 94 14.41 6.80 8.55
CA PRO A 94 13.64 7.11 7.35
C PRO A 94 13.10 8.54 7.31
N SER A 95 12.67 9.10 8.46
CA SER A 95 12.13 10.46 8.52
C SER A 95 13.13 11.54 8.08
N GLY A 96 14.42 11.30 8.25
CA GLY A 96 15.49 12.19 7.81
C GLY A 96 16.05 11.88 6.42
N PHE A 97 15.50 10.88 5.72
CA PHE A 97 16.05 10.45 4.43
C PHE A 97 15.22 10.94 3.24
N ARG A 98 15.93 11.48 2.25
CA ARG A 98 15.42 11.78 0.91
C ARG A 98 16.18 10.97 -0.13
N PHE A 99 15.49 10.34 -1.05
CA PHE A 99 16.12 9.66 -2.18
C PHE A 99 16.77 10.67 -3.12
N PRO A 100 17.98 10.42 -3.62
CA PRO A 100 18.63 11.30 -4.60
C PRO A 100 17.77 11.46 -5.86
N GLY A 101 17.37 12.69 -6.17
CA GLY A 101 16.46 12.98 -7.29
C GLY A 101 15.03 12.48 -7.11
N GLY A 102 14.65 12.03 -5.91
CA GLY A 102 13.33 11.51 -5.59
C GLY A 102 12.66 12.20 -4.40
N GLU A 103 11.63 11.55 -3.83
CA GLU A 103 10.93 12.04 -2.64
C GLU A 103 11.57 11.55 -1.34
N SER A 104 11.22 12.15 -0.21
CA SER A 104 11.52 11.63 1.12
C SER A 104 10.43 10.66 1.58
N PHE A 105 10.74 9.82 2.56
CA PHE A 105 9.72 9.00 3.22
C PHE A 105 8.62 9.84 3.89
N ALA A 106 8.96 11.04 4.38
CA ALA A 106 7.99 11.95 4.98
C ALA A 106 6.98 12.46 3.93
N GLU A 107 7.46 12.91 2.76
CA GLU A 107 6.57 13.34 1.66
C GLU A 107 5.69 12.19 1.16
N MET A 108 6.25 11.01 0.96
CA MET A 108 5.50 9.81 0.59
C MET A 108 4.43 9.48 1.64
N SER A 109 4.75 9.55 2.93
CA SER A 109 3.81 9.28 4.03
C SER A 109 2.64 10.27 4.02
N VAL A 110 2.93 11.57 3.91
CA VAL A 110 1.88 12.62 3.86
C VAL A 110 1.00 12.42 2.63
N ARG A 111 1.59 12.31 1.44
CA ARG A 111 0.86 12.09 0.18
C ARG A 111 -0.06 10.87 0.24
N SER A 112 0.44 9.77 0.76
CA SER A 112 -0.32 8.51 0.82
C SER A 112 -1.49 8.61 1.81
N MET A 113 -1.26 9.20 2.98
CA MET A 113 -2.31 9.38 4.00
C MET A 113 -3.36 10.38 3.54
N ASP A 114 -2.97 11.54 2.99
CA ASP A 114 -3.91 12.54 2.48
C ASP A 114 -4.79 11.96 1.38
N THR A 115 -4.20 11.17 0.48
CA THR A 115 -4.95 10.47 -0.55
C THR A 115 -5.98 9.52 0.05
N LEU A 116 -5.56 8.68 1.02
CA LEU A 116 -6.48 7.74 1.67
C LEU A 116 -7.60 8.47 2.42
N LEU A 117 -7.29 9.53 3.16
CA LEU A 117 -8.30 10.33 3.87
C LEU A 117 -9.31 10.97 2.91
N GLY A 118 -8.85 11.46 1.76
CA GLY A 118 -9.73 11.96 0.69
C GLY A 118 -10.68 10.88 0.19
N LEU A 119 -10.16 9.67 -0.09
CA LEU A 119 -10.99 8.54 -0.52
C LEU A 119 -12.00 8.12 0.58
N VAL A 120 -11.60 8.12 1.84
CA VAL A 120 -12.50 7.82 2.97
C VAL A 120 -13.62 8.87 3.07
N ALA A 121 -13.30 10.14 2.87
CA ALA A 121 -14.29 11.24 2.90
C ALA A 121 -15.32 11.15 1.75
N GLU A 122 -14.91 10.60 0.59
CA GLU A 122 -15.82 10.34 -0.54
C GLU A 122 -16.78 9.15 -0.30
N HIS A 123 -16.49 8.29 0.70
CA HIS A 123 -17.20 7.04 0.98
C HIS A 123 -17.65 6.93 2.45
N PRO A 124 -18.49 7.86 2.96
CA PRO A 124 -18.90 7.86 4.36
C PRO A 124 -19.69 6.60 4.72
N GLY A 125 -19.22 5.87 5.74
CA GLY A 125 -19.84 4.63 6.20
C GLY A 125 -19.71 3.43 5.26
N GLU A 126 -18.92 3.55 4.20
CA GLU A 126 -18.70 2.46 3.23
C GLU A 126 -17.35 1.76 3.46
N THR A 127 -17.18 0.61 2.83
CA THR A 127 -15.89 -0.07 2.73
C THR A 127 -15.33 0.15 1.33
N ILE A 128 -14.05 0.50 1.23
CA ILE A 128 -13.34 0.65 -0.04
C ILE A 128 -12.08 -0.22 -0.05
N VAL A 129 -11.60 -0.55 -1.24
CA VAL A 129 -10.31 -1.22 -1.44
C VAL A 129 -9.34 -0.23 -2.08
N ALA A 130 -8.16 -0.08 -1.48
CA ALA A 130 -7.06 0.72 -2.00
C ALA A 130 -5.84 -0.17 -2.26
N VAL A 131 -5.46 -0.36 -3.52
CA VAL A 131 -4.31 -1.19 -3.92
C VAL A 131 -3.10 -0.28 -4.14
N SER A 132 -2.06 -0.51 -3.35
CA SER A 132 -0.86 0.31 -3.30
C SER A 132 0.40 -0.57 -3.22
N HIS A 133 1.49 -0.03 -2.72
CA HIS A 133 2.81 -0.65 -2.65
C HIS A 133 3.27 -0.77 -1.20
N ALA A 134 4.39 -1.47 -0.99
CA ALA A 134 4.83 -1.81 0.35
C ALA A 134 5.10 -0.57 1.23
N ASP A 135 5.88 0.40 0.76
CA ASP A 135 6.27 1.53 1.60
C ASP A 135 5.12 2.51 1.87
N PRO A 136 4.24 2.88 0.90
CA PRO A 136 3.02 3.62 1.19
C PRO A 136 2.09 2.92 2.18
N ILE A 137 1.87 1.61 2.03
CA ILE A 137 1.01 0.85 2.96
C ILE A 137 1.61 0.85 4.37
N LYS A 138 2.93 0.62 4.51
CA LYS A 138 3.61 0.72 5.80
C LYS A 138 3.43 2.10 6.44
N ALA A 139 3.60 3.17 5.64
CA ALA A 139 3.49 4.55 6.12
C ALA A 139 2.06 4.87 6.60
N ILE A 140 1.04 4.45 5.85
CA ILE A 140 -0.37 4.60 6.22
C ILE A 140 -0.66 3.85 7.53
N VAL A 141 -0.24 2.59 7.64
CA VAL A 141 -0.47 1.78 8.85
C VAL A 141 0.29 2.35 10.04
N ALA A 142 1.54 2.78 9.86
CA ALA A 142 2.35 3.43 10.90
C ALA A 142 1.66 4.70 11.42
N ALA A 143 1.20 5.58 10.53
CA ALA A 143 0.50 6.80 10.90
C ALA A 143 -0.82 6.51 11.62
N ALA A 144 -1.60 5.54 11.14
CA ALA A 144 -2.85 5.11 11.78
C ALA A 144 -2.64 4.52 13.19
N ALA A 145 -1.52 3.84 13.40
CA ALA A 145 -1.14 3.27 14.70
C ALA A 145 -0.39 4.26 15.62
N GLY A 146 -0.17 5.51 15.21
CA GLY A 146 0.64 6.47 15.96
C GLY A 146 2.12 6.09 16.05
N MET A 147 2.62 5.27 15.14
CA MET A 147 3.99 4.79 15.13
C MET A 147 4.91 5.80 14.45
N PRO A 148 6.05 6.18 15.06
CA PRO A 148 7.03 7.04 14.41
C PRO A 148 7.50 6.48 13.07
N LEU A 149 7.67 7.36 12.08
CA LEU A 149 8.12 6.99 10.72
C LEU A 149 9.48 6.27 10.74
N ASP A 150 10.33 6.55 11.72
CA ASP A 150 11.63 5.89 11.88
C ASP A 150 11.55 4.39 12.23
N LEU A 151 10.36 3.91 12.56
CA LEU A 151 10.10 2.50 12.77
C LEU A 151 9.52 1.80 11.53
N LEU A 152 9.36 2.51 10.40
CA LEU A 152 8.75 2.02 9.16
C LEU A 152 9.31 0.68 8.70
N GLN A 153 10.63 0.50 8.80
CA GLN A 153 11.30 -0.70 8.34
C GLN A 153 11.11 -1.93 9.26
N ARG A 154 10.43 -1.75 10.41
CA ARG A 154 9.99 -2.86 11.28
C ARG A 154 8.69 -3.51 10.80
N LEU A 155 7.98 -2.85 9.87
CA LEU A 155 6.76 -3.39 9.28
C LEU A 155 7.08 -4.22 8.03
N VAL A 156 6.32 -5.28 7.82
CA VAL A 156 6.41 -6.12 6.63
C VAL A 156 5.05 -6.08 5.91
N ILE A 157 5.09 -5.84 4.60
CA ILE A 157 3.93 -5.95 3.72
C ILE A 157 4.26 -6.95 2.63
N SER A 158 3.59 -8.07 2.65
CA SER A 158 3.75 -9.14 1.66
C SER A 158 2.94 -8.85 0.39
N PRO A 159 3.33 -9.36 -0.78
CA PRO A 159 2.53 -9.24 -1.99
C PRO A 159 1.09 -9.75 -1.77
N CYS A 160 0.10 -8.93 -2.18
CA CYS A 160 -1.33 -9.22 -2.05
C CYS A 160 -1.82 -9.51 -0.61
N SER A 161 -1.04 -9.11 0.42
CA SER A 161 -1.53 -9.09 1.79
C SER A 161 -2.55 -7.95 1.97
N ILE A 162 -3.42 -8.09 2.95
CA ILE A 162 -4.45 -7.11 3.26
C ILE A 162 -4.17 -6.49 4.62
N SER A 163 -4.14 -5.16 4.66
CA SER A 163 -4.17 -4.37 5.88
C SER A 163 -5.50 -3.64 5.95
N ALA A 164 -6.22 -3.74 7.06
CA ALA A 164 -7.54 -3.15 7.22
C ALA A 164 -7.52 -2.05 8.27
N LEU A 165 -8.09 -0.91 7.92
CA LEU A 165 -8.24 0.26 8.77
C LEU A 165 -9.72 0.62 8.90
N LEU A 166 -10.14 0.97 10.11
CA LEU A 166 -11.46 1.54 10.39
C LEU A 166 -11.27 3.02 10.74
N PHE A 167 -11.97 3.90 10.04
CA PHE A 167 -11.97 5.34 10.32
C PHE A 167 -13.20 5.68 11.16
N THR A 168 -12.97 6.18 12.37
CA THR A 168 -14.00 6.56 13.34
C THR A 168 -13.94 8.05 13.63
N ALA A 169 -14.92 8.59 14.36
CA ALA A 169 -14.87 9.96 14.88
C ALA A 169 -13.66 10.20 15.80
N GLY A 170 -13.13 9.15 16.44
CA GLY A 170 -11.93 9.21 17.28
C GLY A 170 -10.61 9.02 16.52
N GLY A 171 -10.66 8.85 15.20
CA GLY A 171 -9.50 8.62 14.35
C GLY A 171 -9.42 7.19 13.77
N PRO A 172 -8.33 6.88 13.07
CA PRO A 172 -8.13 5.57 12.46
C PRO A 172 -7.81 4.48 13.49
N VAL A 173 -8.32 3.28 13.26
CA VAL A 173 -8.03 2.06 14.03
C VAL A 173 -7.46 1.01 13.10
N VAL A 174 -6.34 0.40 13.43
CA VAL A 174 -5.75 -0.71 12.67
C VAL A 174 -6.43 -2.00 13.11
N LEU A 175 -7.25 -2.60 12.23
CA LEU A 175 -7.93 -3.87 12.50
C LEU A 175 -7.01 -5.07 12.24
N CYS A 176 -6.25 -5.02 11.15
CA CYS A 176 -5.20 -5.98 10.86
C CYS A 176 -4.13 -5.38 9.96
N MET A 177 -2.95 -5.99 9.96
CA MET A 177 -1.85 -5.64 9.08
C MET A 177 -1.26 -6.91 8.46
N ASN A 178 -0.91 -6.84 7.16
CA ASN A 178 -0.22 -7.91 6.43
C ASN A 178 -0.95 -9.27 6.49
N SER A 179 -2.27 -9.28 6.54
CA SER A 179 -3.05 -10.52 6.58
C SER A 179 -2.98 -11.26 5.24
N THR A 180 -2.63 -12.54 5.29
CA THR A 180 -2.65 -13.48 4.16
C THR A 180 -3.67 -14.60 4.34
N GLY A 181 -4.35 -14.66 5.51
CA GLY A 181 -5.39 -15.61 5.86
C GLY A 181 -6.83 -15.08 5.65
N SER A 182 -7.82 -15.71 6.29
CA SER A 182 -9.22 -15.27 6.26
C SER A 182 -9.39 -13.88 6.87
N LEU A 183 -10.35 -13.12 6.35
CA LEU A 183 -10.76 -11.82 6.88
C LEU A 183 -12.10 -11.88 7.65
N ASN A 184 -12.69 -13.07 7.78
CA ASN A 184 -14.03 -13.24 8.36
C ASN A 184 -14.09 -12.86 9.85
N GLU A 185 -12.95 -12.79 10.53
CA GLU A 185 -12.85 -12.40 11.93
C GLU A 185 -12.70 -10.88 12.13
N LEU A 186 -12.55 -10.12 11.05
CA LEU A 186 -12.53 -8.67 11.15
C LEU A 186 -13.95 -8.19 11.40
N ALA A 187 -14.25 -7.83 12.65
CA ALA A 187 -15.51 -7.20 13.01
C ALA A 187 -15.56 -5.79 12.40
N LEU A 188 -16.08 -5.70 11.19
CA LEU A 188 -16.44 -4.44 10.54
C LEU A 188 -17.85 -4.07 11.05
N SER A 189 -17.94 -3.70 12.32
CA SER A 189 -19.19 -3.20 12.94
C SER A 189 -19.42 -1.73 12.59
#